data_d4d4dd3d45d562b366d584e47c8adc44
#
_entry.id   d4d4dd3d45d562b366d584e47c8adc44
#
_cell.length_a   1.000
_cell.length_b   1.000
_cell.length_c   1.000
_cell.angle_alpha   90.00
_cell.angle_beta   90.00
_cell.angle_gamma   90.00
#
_symmetry.space_group_name_H-M   'P 1'
#
loop_
_entity.id
_entity.type
_entity.pdbx_description
1 polymer ?
#
loop_
_entity_poly.entity_id
_entity_poly.type
_entity_poly.pdbx_seq_one_letter_code
_entity_poly.pdbx_strand_id
1 'polypeptide(L)'
;MSSFFQEVWKLFQFYILPVLPFLALVLIEIQLMYYRRENEVMFGTDAFNEKIKAFEFTPKEVRTLEKLVRTSKFENKDAVLNSSGLFETAVNEFYRVRNVLSVRDETLEAVASLRRKMDFTGSNPVTMVCSTRQFNVGDRVDLELDGNVILKRARILERSEKSWSVELDGSDLKVKSLAGEHILVRWTRMNDAIYSVRLPVLSVTPEKIVFNHSERLDKEQLRKWVRAVVDFPVEAKFPGGEVCSGMLYDLSAGGILLGLPEDCKPDQQISITFELPTFGIQNVDVKVLNNLGHRNPNFPQYYSISAVFTGLYTWTQERVLQYIFEINHKTKPVKTKKMA
;
A
#
# COMPACT_ATOMS: atom_id res chain seq x y z
N MET A 1 65.54 8.91 -39.57
CA MET A 1 64.24 8.72 -38.79
C MET A 1 63.52 10.02 -38.49
N SER A 2 64.16 11.19 -38.44
CA SER A 2 63.51 12.46 -38.07
C SER A 2 62.64 13.12 -39.18
N SER A 3 62.93 12.94 -40.47
CA SER A 3 62.17 13.59 -41.53
C SER A 3 60.78 12.92 -41.77
N PHE A 4 60.68 11.62 -41.65
CA PHE A 4 59.43 10.87 -41.79
C PHE A 4 58.42 11.25 -40.68
N PHE A 5 58.86 11.37 -39.45
CA PHE A 5 58.02 11.80 -38.34
C PHE A 5 57.52 13.25 -38.51
N GLN A 6 58.32 14.13 -39.08
CA GLN A 6 57.90 15.52 -39.34
C GLN A 6 56.87 15.62 -40.47
N GLU A 7 56.94 14.79 -41.48
CA GLU A 7 55.92 14.73 -42.56
C GLU A 7 54.59 14.13 -42.06
N VAL A 8 54.67 13.05 -41.31
CA VAL A 8 53.47 12.46 -40.67
C VAL A 8 52.81 13.45 -39.69
N TRP A 9 53.61 14.20 -38.92
CA TRP A 9 53.10 15.22 -38.01
C TRP A 9 52.44 16.40 -38.73
N LYS A 10 52.97 16.85 -39.88
CA LYS A 10 52.36 17.87 -40.72
C LYS A 10 51.04 17.39 -41.34
N LEU A 11 50.96 16.13 -41.80
CA LEU A 11 49.73 15.54 -42.31
C LEU A 11 48.66 15.45 -41.17
N PHE A 12 49.06 15.05 -39.97
CA PHE A 12 48.18 15.01 -38.83
C PHE A 12 47.65 16.42 -38.48
N GLN A 13 48.48 17.43 -38.38
CA GLN A 13 48.06 18.78 -38.07
C GLN A 13 47.19 19.43 -39.14
N PHE A 14 47.44 19.17 -40.43
CA PHE A 14 46.70 19.80 -41.52
C PHE A 14 45.40 19.12 -41.88
N TYR A 15 45.33 17.80 -41.74
CA TYR A 15 44.16 17.00 -42.19
C TYR A 15 43.35 16.40 -41.03
N ILE A 16 43.98 15.93 -39.97
CA ILE A 16 43.30 15.22 -38.90
C ILE A 16 42.85 16.19 -37.80
N LEU A 17 43.70 17.07 -37.36
CA LEU A 17 43.43 18.00 -36.27
C LEU A 17 42.18 18.90 -36.50
N PRO A 18 41.97 19.46 -37.72
CA PRO A 18 40.75 20.23 -38.01
C PRO A 18 39.46 19.40 -38.08
N VAL A 19 39.59 18.09 -38.37
CA VAL A 19 38.45 17.20 -38.49
C VAL A 19 37.98 16.67 -37.14
N LEU A 20 38.87 16.61 -36.13
CA LEU A 20 38.55 16.10 -34.80
C LEU A 20 37.39 16.86 -34.11
N PRO A 21 37.33 18.19 -34.10
CA PRO A 21 36.20 18.91 -33.50
C PRO A 21 34.87 18.64 -34.25
N PHE A 22 34.93 18.46 -35.56
CA PHE A 22 33.75 18.10 -36.35
C PHE A 22 33.25 16.69 -36.01
N LEU A 23 34.17 15.73 -35.87
CA LEU A 23 33.85 14.37 -35.44
C LEU A 23 33.26 14.34 -33.99
N ALA A 24 33.82 15.15 -33.12
CA ALA A 24 33.31 15.32 -31.76
C ALA A 24 31.87 15.89 -31.74
N LEU A 25 31.59 16.89 -32.58
CA LEU A 25 30.25 17.47 -32.73
C LEU A 25 29.25 16.44 -33.28
N VAL A 26 29.64 15.67 -34.28
CA VAL A 26 28.80 14.60 -34.85
C VAL A 26 28.52 13.51 -33.82
N LEU A 27 29.50 13.11 -33.02
CA LEU A 27 29.30 12.15 -31.92
C LEU A 27 28.38 12.70 -30.85
N ILE A 28 28.50 13.99 -30.48
CA ILE A 28 27.61 14.67 -29.54
C ILE A 28 26.18 14.71 -30.11
N GLU A 29 25.99 15.03 -31.40
CA GLU A 29 24.66 15.03 -32.01
C GLU A 29 24.05 13.64 -32.06
N ILE A 30 24.82 12.62 -32.43
CA ILE A 30 24.36 11.22 -32.43
C ILE A 30 23.94 10.82 -30.98
N GLN A 31 24.73 11.19 -29.99
CA GLN A 31 24.44 10.89 -28.60
C GLN A 31 23.20 11.65 -28.12
N LEU A 32 23.02 12.90 -28.54
CA LEU A 32 21.81 13.70 -28.27
C LEU A 32 20.57 13.14 -28.98
N MET A 33 20.70 12.70 -30.22
CA MET A 33 19.62 12.04 -30.97
C MET A 33 19.22 10.72 -30.31
N TYR A 34 20.19 9.90 -29.89
CA TYR A 34 19.93 8.66 -29.17
C TYR A 34 19.20 8.94 -27.85
N TYR A 35 19.67 9.94 -27.10
CA TYR A 35 19.03 10.37 -25.84
C TYR A 35 17.62 10.95 -26.05
N ARG A 36 17.39 11.72 -27.14
CA ARG A 36 16.06 12.22 -27.50
C ARG A 36 15.13 11.07 -27.88
N ARG A 37 15.58 10.16 -28.72
CA ARG A 37 14.81 8.98 -29.14
C ARG A 37 14.46 8.08 -27.96
N GLU A 38 15.41 7.85 -27.07
CA GLU A 38 15.17 7.10 -25.84
C GLU A 38 14.14 7.80 -24.95
N ASN A 39 14.20 9.13 -24.85
CA ASN A 39 13.21 9.93 -24.12
C ASN A 39 11.82 9.85 -24.78
N GLU A 40 11.73 9.97 -26.10
CA GLU A 40 10.45 9.89 -26.82
C GLU A 40 9.82 8.50 -26.67
N VAL A 41 10.59 7.45 -26.78
CA VAL A 41 10.12 6.09 -26.55
C VAL A 41 9.76 5.88 -25.07
N MET A 42 10.50 6.52 -24.15
CA MET A 42 10.30 6.35 -22.72
C MET A 42 9.12 7.16 -22.16
N PHE A 43 8.92 8.40 -22.60
CA PHE A 43 7.99 9.37 -22.02
C PHE A 43 7.04 9.99 -23.06
N GLY A 44 7.18 9.62 -24.32
CA GLY A 44 6.41 10.16 -25.44
C GLY A 44 5.05 9.52 -25.67
N THR A 45 4.64 8.57 -24.84
CA THR A 45 3.28 8.00 -24.98
C THR A 45 2.26 9.01 -24.48
N ASP A 46 1.29 9.35 -25.29
CA ASP A 46 0.19 10.26 -24.94
C ASP A 46 -0.48 9.84 -23.64
N ALA A 47 -0.59 8.53 -23.38
CA ALA A 47 -1.14 7.96 -22.18
C ALA A 47 -0.37 8.32 -20.90
N PHE A 48 0.98 8.30 -20.92
CA PHE A 48 1.80 8.69 -19.78
C PHE A 48 1.66 10.19 -19.49
N ASN A 49 1.71 11.01 -20.52
CA ASN A 49 1.58 12.45 -20.41
C ASN A 49 0.18 12.88 -19.95
N GLU A 50 -0.88 12.21 -20.42
CA GLU A 50 -2.25 12.43 -19.94
C GLU A 50 -2.41 12.13 -18.46
N LYS A 51 -1.82 11.02 -17.98
CA LYS A 51 -1.84 10.65 -16.56
C LYS A 51 -1.09 11.67 -15.70
N ILE A 52 0.10 12.11 -16.14
CA ILE A 52 0.87 13.16 -15.45
C ILE A 52 0.04 14.43 -15.28
N LYS A 53 -0.68 14.84 -16.32
CA LYS A 53 -1.59 16.00 -16.26
C LYS A 53 -2.75 15.76 -15.30
N ALA A 54 -3.33 14.55 -15.29
CA ALA A 54 -4.43 14.20 -14.41
C ALA A 54 -4.08 14.22 -12.91
N PHE A 55 -2.82 13.98 -12.56
CA PHE A 55 -2.33 14.04 -11.18
C PHE A 55 -1.87 15.44 -10.74
N GLU A 56 -1.88 16.42 -11.64
CA GLU A 56 -1.44 17.78 -11.37
C GLU A 56 -0.02 17.86 -10.75
N PHE A 57 0.91 17.08 -11.32
CA PHE A 57 2.29 17.10 -10.86
C PHE A 57 2.99 18.41 -11.20
N THR A 58 3.76 18.90 -10.25
CA THR A 58 4.64 20.04 -10.49
C THR A 58 5.82 19.64 -11.40
N PRO A 59 6.47 20.59 -12.10
CA PRO A 59 7.63 20.29 -12.94
C PRO A 59 8.76 19.56 -12.21
N LYS A 60 8.91 19.80 -10.90
CA LYS A 60 9.88 19.13 -10.03
C LYS A 60 9.50 17.68 -9.75
N GLU A 61 8.23 17.41 -9.48
CA GLU A 61 7.68 16.06 -9.29
C GLU A 61 7.83 15.25 -10.58
N VAL A 62 7.50 15.82 -11.74
CA VAL A 62 7.67 15.17 -13.04
C VAL A 62 9.13 14.76 -13.27
N ARG A 63 10.08 15.69 -13.10
CA ARG A 63 11.52 15.40 -13.25
C ARG A 63 11.99 14.32 -12.26
N THR A 64 11.42 14.29 -11.05
CA THR A 64 11.76 13.29 -10.04
C THR A 64 11.19 11.93 -10.44
N LEU A 65 9.93 11.88 -10.90
CA LEU A 65 9.30 10.66 -11.41
C LEU A 65 10.07 10.07 -12.60
N GLU A 66 10.48 10.91 -13.54
CA GLU A 66 11.32 10.50 -14.67
C GLU A 66 12.64 9.85 -14.21
N LYS A 67 13.30 10.43 -13.19
CA LYS A 67 14.53 9.86 -12.63
C LYS A 67 14.27 8.49 -11.97
N LEU A 68 13.18 8.35 -11.23
CA LEU A 68 12.78 7.07 -10.63
C LEU A 68 12.56 6.01 -11.70
N VAL A 69 11.77 6.33 -12.73
CA VAL A 69 11.45 5.43 -13.84
C VAL A 69 12.71 5.01 -14.61
N ARG A 70 13.61 5.94 -14.89
CA ARG A 70 14.89 5.62 -15.57
C ARG A 70 15.77 4.69 -14.77
N THR A 71 15.85 4.93 -13.46
CA THR A 71 16.70 4.12 -12.57
C THR A 71 16.14 2.70 -12.43
N SER A 72 14.84 2.52 -12.42
CA SER A 72 14.17 1.21 -12.25
C SER A 72 14.24 0.31 -13.48
N LYS A 73 14.57 0.84 -14.67
CA LYS A 73 14.66 0.11 -15.95
C LYS A 73 13.40 -0.70 -16.31
N PHE A 74 12.21 -0.29 -15.86
CA PHE A 74 10.97 -0.96 -16.23
C PHE A 74 10.64 -0.75 -17.70
N GLU A 75 10.18 -1.80 -18.37
CA GLU A 75 9.73 -1.74 -19.77
C GLU A 75 8.46 -0.90 -19.91
N ASN A 76 7.48 -1.13 -19.02
CA ASN A 76 6.23 -0.37 -18.99
C ASN A 76 6.27 0.69 -17.87
N LYS A 77 6.45 1.92 -18.27
CA LYS A 77 6.61 3.06 -17.36
C LYS A 77 5.29 3.59 -16.81
N ASP A 78 4.22 3.44 -17.58
CA ASP A 78 2.88 3.79 -17.13
C ASP A 78 2.44 2.96 -15.92
N ALA A 79 2.97 1.74 -15.79
CA ALA A 79 2.67 0.86 -14.69
C ALA A 79 3.09 1.44 -13.33
N VAL A 80 4.14 2.28 -13.29
CA VAL A 80 4.60 2.97 -12.08
C VAL A 80 3.54 3.96 -11.56
N LEU A 81 2.73 4.56 -12.44
CA LEU A 81 1.65 5.48 -12.08
C LEU A 81 0.38 4.76 -11.58
N ASN A 82 0.26 3.46 -11.85
CA ASN A 82 -0.93 2.68 -11.52
C ASN A 82 -0.71 1.67 -10.39
N SER A 83 0.54 1.40 -10.04
CA SER A 83 0.91 0.37 -9.07
C SER A 83 1.82 0.94 -7.99
N SER A 84 1.35 0.95 -6.76
CA SER A 84 2.16 1.35 -5.61
C SER A 84 3.39 0.46 -5.44
N GLY A 85 3.27 -0.84 -5.73
CA GLY A 85 4.40 -1.78 -5.67
C GLY A 85 5.51 -1.42 -6.65
N LEU A 86 5.17 -1.10 -7.91
CA LEU A 86 6.15 -0.68 -8.91
C LEU A 86 6.73 0.70 -8.59
N PHE A 87 5.92 1.62 -8.08
CA PHE A 87 6.41 2.91 -7.63
C PHE A 87 7.42 2.78 -6.48
N GLU A 88 7.09 2.02 -5.43
CA GLU A 88 8.01 1.78 -4.31
C GLU A 88 9.27 1.04 -4.76
N THR A 89 9.17 0.09 -5.70
CA THR A 89 10.34 -0.57 -6.28
C THR A 89 11.25 0.44 -7.01
N ALA A 90 10.67 1.37 -7.77
CA ALA A 90 11.44 2.43 -8.43
C ALA A 90 12.11 3.38 -7.41
N VAL A 91 11.40 3.75 -6.35
CA VAL A 91 11.93 4.57 -5.24
C VAL A 91 13.09 3.86 -4.56
N ASN A 92 12.93 2.59 -4.26
CA ASN A 92 13.93 1.79 -3.56
C ASN A 92 15.21 1.63 -4.40
N GLU A 93 15.05 1.34 -5.70
CA GLU A 93 16.18 1.25 -6.62
C GLU A 93 16.92 2.59 -6.75
N PHE A 94 16.19 3.68 -6.82
CA PHE A 94 16.77 5.03 -6.85
C PHE A 94 17.57 5.33 -5.57
N TYR A 95 17.04 4.97 -4.39
CA TYR A 95 17.74 5.17 -3.12
C TYR A 95 18.91 4.22 -2.93
N ARG A 96 18.82 3.00 -3.48
CA ARG A 96 19.93 2.05 -3.47
C ARG A 96 21.12 2.56 -4.28
N VAL A 97 20.86 3.09 -5.48
CA VAL A 97 21.92 3.61 -6.38
C VAL A 97 22.53 4.89 -5.83
N ARG A 98 21.72 5.76 -5.23
CA ARG A 98 22.15 7.12 -4.84
C ARG A 98 22.47 7.29 -3.38
N ASN A 99 22.24 6.30 -2.52
CA ASN A 99 22.23 6.40 -1.08
C ASN A 99 21.24 7.49 -0.58
N VAL A 100 20.14 7.09 0.04
CA VAL A 100 19.07 7.98 0.48
C VAL A 100 19.56 9.18 1.30
N LEU A 101 20.61 8.99 2.10
CA LEU A 101 21.21 10.04 2.95
C LEU A 101 21.88 11.15 2.13
N SER A 102 22.34 10.83 0.90
CA SER A 102 22.99 11.78 -0.02
C SER A 102 21.99 12.45 -0.98
N VAL A 103 20.73 12.02 -0.99
CA VAL A 103 19.69 12.62 -1.83
C VAL A 103 19.27 13.96 -1.24
N ARG A 104 19.15 15.00 -2.10
CA ARG A 104 18.71 16.34 -1.69
C ARG A 104 17.30 16.28 -1.10
N ASP A 105 17.08 17.00 -0.01
CA ASP A 105 15.78 17.03 0.69
C ASP A 105 14.62 17.40 -0.23
N GLU A 106 14.85 18.31 -1.15
CA GLU A 106 13.89 18.68 -2.18
C GLU A 106 13.42 17.49 -3.06
N THR A 107 14.31 16.54 -3.36
CA THR A 107 13.96 15.35 -4.14
C THR A 107 13.18 14.36 -3.27
N LEU A 108 13.54 14.23 -2.00
CA LEU A 108 12.83 13.42 -1.02
C LEU A 108 11.40 13.91 -0.82
N GLU A 109 11.22 15.24 -0.69
CA GLU A 109 9.89 15.85 -0.61
C GLU A 109 9.07 15.61 -1.87
N ALA A 110 9.68 15.69 -3.05
CA ALA A 110 9.00 15.39 -4.31
C ALA A 110 8.55 13.92 -4.39
N VAL A 111 9.36 12.95 -3.92
CA VAL A 111 8.96 11.54 -3.84
C VAL A 111 7.79 11.34 -2.87
N ALA A 112 7.86 11.96 -1.70
CA ALA A 112 6.76 11.90 -0.73
C ALA A 112 5.47 12.53 -1.27
N SER A 113 5.58 13.62 -2.02
CA SER A 113 4.45 14.29 -2.66
C SER A 113 3.84 13.45 -3.79
N LEU A 114 4.67 12.83 -4.64
CA LEU A 114 4.23 11.89 -5.67
C LEU A 114 3.43 10.75 -5.06
N ARG A 115 3.93 10.12 -3.98
CA ARG A 115 3.24 9.05 -3.27
C ARG A 115 1.86 9.49 -2.79
N ARG A 116 1.73 10.68 -2.23
CA ARG A 116 0.45 11.23 -1.75
C ARG A 116 -0.51 11.52 -2.90
N LYS A 117 -0.05 12.18 -3.97
CA LYS A 117 -0.89 12.53 -5.11
C LYS A 117 -1.40 11.33 -5.89
N MET A 118 -0.62 10.26 -5.96
CA MET A 118 -1.04 8.97 -6.55
C MET A 118 -1.84 8.11 -5.57
N ASP A 119 -2.05 8.58 -4.34
CA ASP A 119 -2.75 7.85 -3.28
C ASP A 119 -2.13 6.48 -2.95
N PHE A 120 -0.79 6.40 -3.01
CA PHE A 120 -0.01 5.20 -2.69
C PHE A 120 0.41 5.15 -1.22
N THR A 121 -0.41 5.70 -0.34
CA THR A 121 -0.22 5.68 1.10
C THR A 121 -0.91 4.49 1.76
N GLY A 122 -0.53 4.17 2.98
CA GLY A 122 -1.18 3.12 3.76
C GLY A 122 -2.64 3.39 4.13
N SER A 123 -3.10 4.64 4.00
CA SER A 123 -4.50 5.03 4.23
C SER A 123 -5.45 4.47 3.18
N ASN A 124 -4.99 4.31 1.94
CA ASN A 124 -5.83 3.81 0.85
C ASN A 124 -5.97 2.28 0.93
N PRO A 125 -7.16 1.74 1.23
CA PRO A 125 -7.35 0.30 1.46
C PRO A 125 -7.05 -0.56 0.22
N VAL A 126 -7.07 0.02 -0.98
CA VAL A 126 -6.79 -0.69 -2.24
C VAL A 126 -5.28 -0.73 -2.54
N THR A 127 -4.52 0.17 -1.93
CA THR A 127 -3.08 0.27 -2.19
C THR A 127 -2.33 -0.90 -1.55
N MET A 128 -1.50 -1.58 -2.34
CA MET A 128 -0.56 -2.58 -1.82
C MET A 128 0.52 -1.88 -0.99
N VAL A 129 0.69 -2.31 0.25
CA VAL A 129 1.75 -1.81 1.14
C VAL A 129 2.98 -2.67 0.98
N CYS A 130 4.08 -2.06 0.55
CA CYS A 130 5.34 -2.74 0.24
C CYS A 130 6.51 -2.20 1.08
N SER A 131 6.35 -1.01 1.67
CA SER A 131 7.42 -0.32 2.38
C SER A 131 6.88 0.42 3.62
N THR A 132 7.69 0.51 4.65
CA THR A 132 7.39 1.34 5.82
C THR A 132 7.26 2.83 5.49
N ARG A 133 7.71 3.29 4.31
CA ARG A 133 7.48 4.65 3.80
C ARG A 133 6.01 4.94 3.50
N GLN A 134 5.17 3.89 3.43
CA GLN A 134 3.73 4.04 3.22
C GLN A 134 2.92 4.13 4.51
N PHE A 135 3.53 3.89 5.68
CA PHE A 135 2.86 4.07 6.97
C PHE A 135 2.43 5.51 7.17
N ASN A 136 1.36 5.75 7.92
CA ASN A 136 0.90 7.09 8.19
C ASN A 136 1.33 7.55 9.60
N VAL A 137 1.63 8.83 9.72
CA VAL A 137 1.80 9.46 11.03
C VAL A 137 0.49 9.36 11.80
N GLY A 138 0.59 8.95 13.06
CA GLY A 138 -0.56 8.69 13.92
C GLY A 138 -1.05 7.24 13.94
N ASP A 139 -0.64 6.40 12.98
CA ASP A 139 -0.96 4.98 13.00
C ASP A 139 -0.36 4.30 14.24
N ARG A 140 -1.06 3.26 14.73
CA ARG A 140 -0.59 2.44 15.83
C ARG A 140 0.18 1.25 15.31
N VAL A 141 1.29 0.94 15.98
CA VAL A 141 2.11 -0.23 15.74
C VAL A 141 2.35 -0.97 17.04
N ASP A 142 2.44 -2.29 16.96
CA ASP A 142 2.88 -3.11 18.08
C ASP A 142 4.37 -3.40 17.91
N LEU A 143 5.14 -3.20 18.96
CA LEU A 143 6.57 -3.46 19.00
C LEU A 143 6.83 -4.72 19.82
N GLU A 144 7.66 -5.61 19.31
CA GLU A 144 8.04 -6.85 19.98
C GLU A 144 9.57 -7.01 19.96
N LEU A 145 10.15 -7.18 21.14
CA LEU A 145 11.56 -7.49 21.31
C LEU A 145 11.75 -9.02 21.28
N ASP A 146 12.93 -9.50 20.87
CA ASP A 146 13.24 -10.93 20.89
C ASP A 146 13.01 -11.53 22.28
N GLY A 147 12.24 -12.63 22.34
CA GLY A 147 11.87 -13.30 23.57
C GLY A 147 10.43 -13.06 24.06
N ASN A 148 9.54 -12.61 23.20
CA ASN A 148 8.09 -12.37 23.49
C ASN A 148 7.81 -11.24 24.48
N VAL A 149 8.73 -10.31 24.68
CA VAL A 149 8.44 -9.09 25.40
C VAL A 149 7.71 -8.15 24.47
N ILE A 150 6.40 -8.07 24.61
CA ILE A 150 5.59 -7.06 23.87
C ILE A 150 5.94 -5.69 24.46
N LEU A 151 6.73 -4.95 23.71
CA LEU A 151 6.86 -3.53 23.92
C LEU A 151 5.53 -2.92 23.49
N LYS A 152 4.85 -2.25 24.37
CA LYS A 152 3.50 -1.69 24.26
C LYS A 152 3.20 -1.10 22.86
N ARG A 153 1.91 -0.91 22.59
CA ARG A 153 1.40 -0.17 21.44
C ARG A 153 2.06 1.20 21.37
N ALA A 154 2.73 1.44 20.25
CA ALA A 154 3.37 2.70 19.96
C ALA A 154 2.60 3.43 18.86
N ARG A 155 2.78 4.75 18.78
CA ARG A 155 2.21 5.56 17.71
C ARG A 155 3.32 6.07 16.81
N ILE A 156 3.12 6.05 15.50
CA ILE A 156 4.04 6.66 14.55
C ILE A 156 3.99 8.17 14.73
N LEU A 157 5.11 8.75 15.17
CA LEU A 157 5.24 10.18 15.50
C LEU A 157 5.65 10.99 14.28
N GLU A 158 6.70 10.53 13.59
CA GLU A 158 7.29 11.22 12.44
C GLU A 158 7.64 10.21 11.34
N ARG A 159 7.53 10.63 10.10
CA ARG A 159 7.96 9.87 8.94
C ARG A 159 8.52 10.80 7.87
N SER A 160 9.75 10.56 7.47
CA SER A 160 10.42 11.16 6.31
C SER A 160 10.70 10.09 5.25
N GLU A 161 11.43 10.40 4.20
CA GLU A 161 11.94 9.38 3.27
C GLU A 161 13.23 8.68 3.80
N LYS A 162 13.90 9.27 4.80
CA LYS A 162 15.14 8.75 5.37
C LYS A 162 14.88 7.80 6.55
N SER A 163 13.97 8.17 7.44
CA SER A 163 13.68 7.46 8.69
C SER A 163 12.26 7.74 9.16
N TRP A 164 11.84 6.97 10.13
CA TRP A 164 10.58 7.16 10.83
C TRP A 164 10.73 6.88 12.32
N SER A 165 9.85 7.41 13.13
CA SER A 165 9.91 7.27 14.58
C SER A 165 8.56 6.91 15.17
N VAL A 166 8.61 6.25 16.31
CA VAL A 166 7.44 5.95 17.13
C VAL A 166 7.56 6.58 18.49
N GLU A 167 6.45 7.06 19.02
CA GLU A 167 6.30 7.50 20.37
C GLU A 167 5.99 6.30 21.28
N LEU A 168 6.66 6.23 22.41
CA LEU A 168 6.41 5.20 23.40
C LEU A 168 5.40 5.73 24.43
N ASP A 169 4.28 5.04 24.54
CA ASP A 169 3.25 5.35 25.55
C ASP A 169 3.67 4.74 26.90
N GLY A 170 4.27 5.58 27.76
CA GLY A 170 4.53 5.27 29.16
C GLY A 170 5.97 4.90 29.56
N SER A 171 6.30 5.29 30.74
CA SER A 171 7.60 5.47 31.40
C SER A 171 8.38 4.21 31.79
N ASP A 172 7.97 3.00 31.40
CA ASP A 172 8.50 1.76 31.99
C ASP A 172 9.59 1.02 31.20
N LEU A 173 9.99 1.56 30.06
CA LEU A 173 11.08 0.95 29.27
C LEU A 173 12.44 1.45 29.78
N LYS A 174 13.33 0.50 30.09
CA LYS A 174 14.76 0.77 30.21
C LYS A 174 15.31 1.11 28.82
N VAL A 175 14.90 2.25 28.31
CA VAL A 175 15.05 2.75 26.94
C VAL A 175 16.51 2.71 26.46
N LYS A 176 17.47 2.89 27.39
CA LYS A 176 18.91 2.93 27.07
C LYS A 176 19.49 1.59 26.57
N SER A 177 18.80 0.48 26.78
CA SER A 177 19.29 -0.85 26.36
C SER A 177 18.84 -1.28 24.97
N LEU A 178 18.01 -0.49 24.28
CA LEU A 178 17.45 -0.87 22.98
C LEU A 178 18.29 -0.45 21.77
N ALA A 179 19.29 0.40 21.95
CA ALA A 179 20.14 0.84 20.83
C ALA A 179 20.93 -0.33 20.24
N GLY A 180 20.77 -0.57 18.94
CA GLY A 180 21.38 -1.69 18.24
C GLY A 180 20.58 -3.00 18.27
N GLU A 181 19.53 -3.09 19.08
CA GLU A 181 18.63 -4.23 19.09
C GLU A 181 17.74 -4.25 17.84
N HIS A 182 17.21 -5.44 17.53
CA HIS A 182 16.25 -5.62 16.46
C HIS A 182 14.85 -5.76 17.05
N ILE A 183 13.95 -4.89 16.64
CA ILE A 183 12.56 -4.89 17.07
C ILE A 183 11.67 -5.38 15.92
N LEU A 184 10.78 -6.32 16.20
CA LEU A 184 9.71 -6.71 15.32
C LEU A 184 8.58 -5.68 15.45
N VAL A 185 8.32 -4.96 14.36
CA VAL A 185 7.23 -4.00 14.26
C VAL A 185 6.07 -4.66 13.55
N ARG A 186 4.88 -4.63 14.16
CA ARG A 186 3.63 -5.11 13.55
C ARG A 186 2.68 -3.95 13.36
N TRP A 187 2.20 -3.78 12.15
CA TRP A 187 1.20 -2.79 11.79
C TRP A 187 -0.05 -3.47 11.28
N THR A 188 -1.16 -3.31 12.00
CA THR A 188 -2.45 -3.86 11.60
C THR A 188 -3.19 -2.83 10.76
N ARG A 189 -3.38 -3.15 9.49
CA ARG A 189 -4.21 -2.36 8.60
C ARG A 189 -5.63 -2.93 8.59
N MET A 190 -6.56 -2.08 9.00
CA MET A 190 -7.98 -2.47 9.08
C MET A 190 -8.46 -3.00 7.73
N ASN A 191 -9.17 -4.13 7.77
CA ASN A 191 -9.75 -4.81 6.60
C ASN A 191 -8.77 -5.38 5.56
N ASP A 192 -7.47 -5.39 5.83
CA ASP A 192 -6.46 -5.97 4.95
C ASP A 192 -5.65 -7.07 5.68
N ALA A 193 -4.58 -6.69 6.32
CA ALA A 193 -3.61 -7.65 6.84
C ALA A 193 -2.84 -7.09 8.05
N ILE A 194 -2.09 -7.94 8.71
CA ILE A 194 -0.99 -7.53 9.57
C ILE A 194 0.28 -7.49 8.71
N TYR A 195 0.95 -6.37 8.73
CA TYR A 195 2.27 -6.21 8.15
C TYR A 195 3.30 -6.25 9.26
N SER A 196 4.35 -7.03 9.07
CA SER A 196 5.42 -7.13 10.05
C SER A 196 6.78 -6.95 9.42
N VAL A 197 7.71 -6.41 10.20
CA VAL A 197 9.08 -6.21 9.78
C VAL A 197 10.01 -6.16 11.00
N ARG A 198 11.16 -6.79 10.90
CA ARG A 198 12.21 -6.70 11.92
C ARG A 198 13.21 -5.62 11.54
N LEU A 199 13.37 -4.64 12.41
CA LEU A 199 14.18 -3.44 12.14
C LEU A 199 15.22 -3.23 13.23
N PRO A 200 16.46 -2.85 12.86
CA PRO A 200 17.43 -2.36 13.82
C PRO A 200 17.00 -0.97 14.33
N VAL A 201 17.19 -0.76 15.61
CA VAL A 201 16.97 0.52 16.26
C VAL A 201 18.15 1.44 15.93
N LEU A 202 17.88 2.58 15.28
CA LEU A 202 18.88 3.58 14.95
C LEU A 202 19.27 4.43 16.14
N SER A 203 18.26 4.94 16.82
CA SER A 203 18.44 5.75 18.01
C SER A 203 17.24 5.65 18.92
N VAL A 204 17.46 5.90 20.19
CA VAL A 204 16.45 5.86 21.23
C VAL A 204 16.60 7.10 22.09
N THR A 205 15.50 7.79 22.32
CA THR A 205 15.37 8.87 23.30
C THR A 205 14.28 8.48 24.30
N PRO A 206 14.14 9.17 25.43
CA PRO A 206 13.04 8.91 26.37
C PRO A 206 11.64 9.01 25.73
N GLU A 207 11.53 9.77 24.63
CA GLU A 207 10.26 10.09 23.98
C GLU A 207 9.99 9.27 22.73
N LYS A 208 11.04 8.82 22.01
CA LYS A 208 10.85 8.12 20.74
C LYS A 208 11.97 7.12 20.42
N ILE A 209 11.58 6.12 19.63
CA ILE A 209 12.48 5.19 18.94
C ILE A 209 12.51 5.54 17.46
N VAL A 210 13.69 5.59 16.86
CA VAL A 210 13.89 5.90 15.44
C VAL A 210 14.36 4.64 14.71
N PHE A 211 13.75 4.40 13.53
CA PHE A 211 14.03 3.28 12.65
C PHE A 211 14.41 3.75 11.25
N ASN A 212 15.22 2.94 10.56
CA ASN A 212 15.33 2.99 9.10
C ASN A 212 14.06 2.48 8.44
N HIS A 213 13.88 2.84 7.16
CA HIS A 213 12.84 2.22 6.36
C HIS A 213 13.22 0.82 5.93
N SER A 214 12.20 -0.04 5.85
CA SER A 214 12.27 -1.33 5.16
C SER A 214 11.51 -1.27 3.85
N GLU A 215 12.07 -1.96 2.87
CA GLU A 215 11.53 -2.15 1.53
C GLU A 215 10.82 -3.50 1.39
N ARG A 216 10.82 -4.31 2.46
CA ARG A 216 10.17 -5.61 2.52
C ARG A 216 9.38 -5.69 3.80
N LEU A 217 8.12 -6.02 3.64
CA LEU A 217 7.19 -6.26 4.74
C LEU A 217 6.62 -7.66 4.58
N ASP A 218 6.64 -8.44 5.64
CA ASP A 218 5.92 -9.69 5.69
C ASP A 218 4.44 -9.36 5.85
N LYS A 219 3.60 -9.97 5.03
CA LYS A 219 2.15 -9.75 5.03
C LYS A 219 1.45 -11.01 5.49
N GLU A 220 0.77 -10.93 6.62
CA GLU A 220 -0.13 -11.96 7.12
C GLU A 220 -1.57 -11.57 6.84
N GLN A 221 -2.20 -12.27 5.89
CA GLN A 221 -3.60 -12.05 5.53
C GLN A 221 -4.50 -12.66 6.61
N LEU A 222 -5.15 -11.82 7.40
CA LEU A 222 -6.03 -12.25 8.49
C LEU A 222 -7.36 -12.81 8.01
N ARG A 223 -7.79 -12.42 6.83
CA ARG A 223 -9.09 -12.78 6.31
C ARG A 223 -8.99 -13.71 5.12
N LYS A 224 -9.56 -14.89 5.27
CA LYS A 224 -9.67 -15.83 4.14
C LYS A 224 -10.62 -15.30 3.06
N TRP A 225 -11.65 -14.54 3.46
CA TRP A 225 -12.72 -14.08 2.59
C TRP A 225 -12.85 -12.56 2.56
N VAL A 226 -13.11 -12.02 1.38
CA VAL A 226 -13.46 -10.62 1.19
C VAL A 226 -14.81 -10.35 1.85
N ARG A 227 -15.00 -9.17 2.42
CA ARG A 227 -16.23 -8.73 3.08
C ARG A 227 -16.81 -7.52 2.38
N ALA A 228 -18.13 -7.39 2.45
CA ALA A 228 -18.85 -6.20 2.05
C ALA A 228 -19.71 -5.70 3.22
N VAL A 229 -19.71 -4.40 3.42
CA VAL A 229 -20.69 -3.75 4.29
C VAL A 229 -22.03 -3.78 3.57
N VAL A 230 -23.04 -4.26 4.23
CA VAL A 230 -24.39 -4.42 3.72
C VAL A 230 -25.40 -3.94 4.74
N ASP A 231 -26.66 -3.83 4.35
CA ASP A 231 -27.76 -3.41 5.22
C ASP A 231 -29.02 -4.20 4.79
N PHE A 232 -29.05 -5.48 5.19
CA PHE A 232 -30.15 -6.39 4.81
C PHE A 232 -30.93 -6.80 6.04
N PRO A 233 -32.28 -6.84 5.99
CA PRO A 233 -33.06 -7.50 7.00
C PRO A 233 -32.76 -9.00 7.02
N VAL A 234 -32.72 -9.55 8.23
CA VAL A 234 -32.53 -11.00 8.43
C VAL A 234 -33.59 -11.54 9.40
N GLU A 235 -33.85 -12.82 9.25
CA GLU A 235 -34.61 -13.61 10.20
C GLU A 235 -33.65 -14.61 10.86
N ALA A 236 -33.60 -14.59 12.18
CA ALA A 236 -32.80 -15.51 12.97
C ALA A 236 -33.71 -16.49 13.72
N LYS A 237 -33.45 -17.80 13.52
CA LYS A 237 -34.17 -18.88 14.20
C LYS A 237 -33.22 -19.57 15.18
N PHE A 238 -33.61 -19.58 16.43
CA PHE A 238 -32.87 -20.22 17.53
C PHE A 238 -33.22 -21.73 17.66
N PRO A 239 -32.36 -22.52 18.34
CA PRO A 239 -32.60 -23.96 18.55
C PRO A 239 -33.90 -24.27 19.27
N GLY A 240 -34.40 -23.37 20.11
CA GLY A 240 -35.70 -23.48 20.80
C GLY A 240 -36.92 -23.25 19.92
N GLY A 241 -36.73 -22.89 18.65
CA GLY A 241 -37.78 -22.55 17.69
C GLY A 241 -38.22 -21.07 17.72
N GLU A 242 -37.64 -20.28 18.58
CA GLU A 242 -37.86 -18.84 18.63
C GLU A 242 -37.29 -18.18 17.38
N VAL A 243 -38.01 -17.19 16.86
CA VAL A 243 -37.65 -16.46 15.65
C VAL A 243 -37.61 -14.97 15.98
N CYS A 244 -36.55 -14.29 15.58
CA CYS A 244 -36.47 -12.84 15.70
C CYS A 244 -35.97 -12.20 14.40
N SER A 245 -36.37 -10.94 14.19
CA SER A 245 -35.89 -10.13 13.06
C SER A 245 -34.67 -9.34 13.50
N GLY A 246 -33.73 -9.20 12.59
CA GLY A 246 -32.50 -8.43 12.79
C GLY A 246 -31.99 -7.81 11.50
N MET A 247 -30.73 -7.38 11.51
CA MET A 247 -30.06 -6.74 10.40
C MET A 247 -28.70 -7.39 10.15
N LEU A 248 -28.32 -7.55 8.88
CA LEU A 248 -27.00 -7.97 8.43
C LEU A 248 -26.15 -6.73 8.13
N TYR A 249 -25.03 -6.58 8.81
CA TYR A 249 -24.14 -5.40 8.64
C TYR A 249 -22.91 -5.65 7.79
N ASP A 250 -22.39 -6.89 7.83
CA ASP A 250 -21.17 -7.29 7.10
C ASP A 250 -21.37 -8.73 6.63
N LEU A 251 -21.03 -8.96 5.36
CA LEU A 251 -21.20 -10.26 4.68
C LEU A 251 -19.89 -10.70 4.05
N SER A 252 -19.54 -11.97 4.27
CA SER A 252 -18.44 -12.63 3.56
C SER A 252 -18.82 -14.08 3.23
N ALA A 253 -18.05 -14.73 2.36
CA ALA A 253 -18.27 -16.14 2.06
C ALA A 253 -17.99 -17.10 3.25
N GLY A 254 -17.38 -16.61 4.33
CA GLY A 254 -17.10 -17.41 5.53
C GLY A 254 -17.97 -17.09 6.73
N GLY A 255 -18.71 -15.99 6.72
CA GLY A 255 -19.50 -15.57 7.88
C GLY A 255 -20.05 -14.16 7.76
N ILE A 256 -20.72 -13.72 8.82
CA ILE A 256 -21.56 -12.54 8.87
C ILE A 256 -21.39 -11.74 10.17
N LEU A 257 -21.70 -10.46 10.11
CA LEU A 257 -21.91 -9.62 11.26
C LEU A 257 -23.40 -9.22 11.31
N LEU A 258 -24.06 -9.58 12.38
CA LEU A 258 -25.50 -9.40 12.59
C LEU A 258 -25.80 -8.38 13.68
N GLY A 259 -26.96 -7.73 13.56
CA GLY A 259 -27.64 -7.07 14.66
C GLY A 259 -28.89 -7.86 15.05
N LEU A 260 -28.95 -8.38 16.26
CA LEU A 260 -30.11 -9.09 16.78
C LEU A 260 -30.58 -8.48 18.11
N PRO A 261 -31.89 -8.53 18.42
CA PRO A 261 -32.40 -8.06 19.71
C PRO A 261 -31.97 -8.94 20.88
N GLU A 262 -31.60 -10.20 20.60
CA GLU A 262 -31.24 -11.20 21.59
C GLU A 262 -29.73 -11.18 21.90
N ASP A 263 -29.41 -11.40 23.19
CA ASP A 263 -28.03 -11.57 23.66
C ASP A 263 -27.53 -12.99 23.36
N CYS A 264 -26.85 -13.15 22.24
CA CYS A 264 -26.32 -14.45 21.82
C CYS A 264 -24.96 -14.74 22.47
N LYS A 265 -24.81 -15.97 22.99
CA LYS A 265 -23.58 -16.43 23.60
C LYS A 265 -22.60 -16.98 22.55
N PRO A 266 -21.28 -16.87 22.78
CA PRO A 266 -20.30 -17.59 21.95
C PRO A 266 -20.63 -19.08 21.86
N ASP A 267 -20.32 -19.66 20.70
CA ASP A 267 -20.59 -21.05 20.32
C ASP A 267 -22.06 -21.42 20.11
N GLN A 268 -22.99 -20.51 20.31
CA GLN A 268 -24.42 -20.74 20.02
C GLN A 268 -24.62 -20.90 18.51
N GLN A 269 -25.44 -21.89 18.12
CA GLN A 269 -25.84 -22.11 16.73
C GLN A 269 -27.19 -21.45 16.46
N ILE A 270 -27.33 -20.80 15.32
CA ILE A 270 -28.53 -20.07 14.90
C ILE A 270 -28.68 -20.28 13.40
N SER A 271 -29.91 -20.48 12.93
CA SER A 271 -30.21 -20.48 11.49
C SER A 271 -30.60 -19.08 11.05
N ILE A 272 -29.95 -18.56 10.01
CA ILE A 272 -30.17 -17.21 9.50
C ILE A 272 -30.74 -17.30 8.08
N THR A 273 -31.81 -16.56 7.86
CA THR A 273 -32.42 -16.35 6.54
C THR A 273 -32.26 -14.89 6.13
N PHE A 274 -31.75 -14.65 4.95
CA PHE A 274 -31.64 -13.31 4.36
C PHE A 274 -31.82 -13.35 2.85
N GLU A 275 -32.24 -12.26 2.26
CA GLU A 275 -32.35 -12.12 0.81
C GLU A 275 -31.09 -11.45 0.27
N LEU A 276 -30.40 -12.15 -0.64
CA LEU A 276 -29.23 -11.62 -1.34
C LEU A 276 -29.71 -11.04 -2.68
N PRO A 277 -29.56 -9.73 -2.93
CA PRO A 277 -29.97 -9.11 -4.18
C PRO A 277 -29.45 -9.87 -5.39
N THR A 278 -30.30 -10.08 -6.39
CA THR A 278 -30.02 -10.86 -7.62
C THR A 278 -29.97 -12.38 -7.40
N PHE A 279 -29.68 -12.87 -6.19
CA PHE A 279 -29.46 -14.29 -5.90
C PHE A 279 -30.57 -14.93 -5.03
N GLY A 280 -31.55 -14.11 -4.57
CA GLY A 280 -32.70 -14.57 -3.80
C GLY A 280 -32.39 -14.99 -2.35
N ILE A 281 -33.32 -15.74 -1.76
CA ILE A 281 -33.24 -16.11 -0.35
C ILE A 281 -32.11 -17.09 -0.10
N GLN A 282 -31.35 -16.84 0.94
CA GLN A 282 -30.28 -17.68 1.47
C GLN A 282 -30.63 -18.14 2.87
N ASN A 283 -30.50 -19.42 3.14
CA ASN A 283 -30.65 -20.02 4.46
C ASN A 283 -29.32 -20.65 4.86
N VAL A 284 -28.78 -20.21 5.98
CA VAL A 284 -27.48 -20.67 6.46
C VAL A 284 -27.50 -20.87 7.96
N ASP A 285 -26.83 -21.92 8.42
CA ASP A 285 -26.56 -22.09 9.86
C ASP A 285 -25.26 -21.43 10.21
N VAL A 286 -25.28 -20.71 11.30
CA VAL A 286 -24.12 -19.97 11.79
C VAL A 286 -23.82 -20.32 13.22
N LYS A 287 -22.55 -20.25 13.57
CA LYS A 287 -22.05 -20.35 14.92
C LYS A 287 -21.58 -18.98 15.38
N VAL A 288 -22.09 -18.50 16.48
CA VAL A 288 -21.69 -17.24 17.10
C VAL A 288 -20.22 -17.33 17.53
N LEU A 289 -19.39 -16.39 17.08
CA LEU A 289 -18.02 -16.26 17.52
C LEU A 289 -17.89 -15.30 18.70
N ASN A 290 -18.48 -14.13 18.57
CA ASN A 290 -18.41 -13.09 19.59
C ASN A 290 -19.70 -12.26 19.62
N ASN A 291 -20.14 -11.91 20.80
CA ASN A 291 -21.06 -10.81 21.03
C ASN A 291 -20.25 -9.54 21.34
N LEU A 292 -20.40 -8.53 20.53
CA LEU A 292 -19.67 -7.27 20.60
C LEU A 292 -20.46 -6.18 21.36
N GLY A 293 -21.64 -6.53 21.90
CA GLY A 293 -22.54 -5.59 22.54
C GLY A 293 -23.21 -4.63 21.55
N HIS A 294 -23.74 -3.54 22.05
CA HIS A 294 -24.45 -2.51 21.27
C HIS A 294 -23.45 -1.57 20.57
N ARG A 295 -22.83 -2.03 19.49
CA ARG A 295 -21.79 -1.26 18.78
C ARG A 295 -22.27 -0.41 17.60
N ASN A 296 -23.41 -0.78 17.00
CA ASN A 296 -23.91 -0.05 15.84
C ASN A 296 -24.75 1.15 16.28
N PRO A 297 -24.29 2.39 16.06
CA PRO A 297 -25.03 3.58 16.47
C PRO A 297 -26.37 3.78 15.74
N ASN A 298 -26.51 3.20 14.54
CA ASN A 298 -27.75 3.27 13.75
C ASN A 298 -28.82 2.31 14.28
N PHE A 299 -28.41 1.28 15.01
CA PHE A 299 -29.31 0.26 15.58
C PHE A 299 -28.91 -0.05 17.03
N PRO A 300 -29.05 0.93 17.95
CA PRO A 300 -28.58 0.80 19.34
C PRO A 300 -29.35 -0.26 20.13
N GLN A 301 -30.53 -0.68 19.65
CA GLN A 301 -31.34 -1.73 20.27
C GLN A 301 -30.84 -3.15 19.98
N TYR A 302 -29.92 -3.33 19.01
CA TYR A 302 -29.41 -4.64 18.61
C TYR A 302 -28.01 -4.91 19.16
N TYR A 303 -27.81 -6.16 19.59
CA TYR A 303 -26.48 -6.68 19.87
C TYR A 303 -25.74 -6.96 18.55
N SER A 304 -24.52 -6.49 18.43
CA SER A 304 -23.67 -6.79 17.27
C SER A 304 -22.99 -8.15 17.45
N ILE A 305 -23.36 -9.12 16.62
CA ILE A 305 -22.95 -10.50 16.76
C ILE A 305 -22.13 -10.90 15.55
N SER A 306 -20.90 -11.35 15.76
CA SER A 306 -20.08 -11.96 14.70
C SER A 306 -20.28 -13.46 14.68
N ALA A 307 -20.55 -14.03 13.51
CA ALA A 307 -20.83 -15.44 13.34
C ALA A 307 -20.18 -16.02 12.09
N VAL A 308 -19.83 -17.30 12.13
CA VAL A 308 -19.25 -18.07 11.04
C VAL A 308 -20.23 -19.10 10.51
N PHE A 309 -20.24 -19.35 9.21
CA PHE A 309 -21.03 -20.41 8.61
C PHE A 309 -20.56 -21.78 9.07
N THR A 310 -21.47 -22.66 9.52
CA THR A 310 -21.14 -23.98 10.08
C THR A 310 -21.32 -25.13 9.09
N GLY A 311 -21.95 -24.89 7.96
CA GLY A 311 -22.18 -25.88 6.91
C GLY A 311 -21.28 -25.73 5.68
N LEU A 312 -21.28 -26.75 4.82
CA LEU A 312 -20.66 -26.70 3.49
C LEU A 312 -21.64 -26.03 2.50
N TYR A 313 -21.75 -24.74 2.56
CA TYR A 313 -22.65 -23.95 1.73
C TYR A 313 -21.93 -23.43 0.46
N THR A 314 -21.31 -24.34 -0.30
CA THR A 314 -20.53 -23.95 -1.50
C THR A 314 -21.34 -23.06 -2.43
N TRP A 315 -22.61 -23.39 -2.67
CA TRP A 315 -23.49 -22.60 -3.51
C TRP A 315 -23.79 -21.20 -2.96
N THR A 316 -24.06 -21.07 -1.67
CA THR A 316 -24.25 -19.77 -1.03
C THR A 316 -22.96 -18.97 -1.00
N GLN A 317 -21.80 -19.62 -0.75
CA GLN A 317 -20.50 -18.97 -0.77
C GLN A 317 -20.17 -18.36 -2.14
N GLU A 318 -20.44 -19.08 -3.22
CA GLU A 318 -20.25 -18.57 -4.59
C GLU A 318 -21.14 -17.36 -4.88
N ARG A 319 -22.44 -17.42 -4.51
CA ARG A 319 -23.36 -16.29 -4.67
C ARG A 319 -22.93 -15.06 -3.88
N VAL A 320 -22.51 -15.25 -2.64
CA VAL A 320 -21.98 -14.18 -1.78
C VAL A 320 -20.72 -13.57 -2.40
N LEU A 321 -19.80 -14.38 -2.92
CA LEU A 321 -18.61 -13.89 -3.59
C LEU A 321 -18.93 -13.10 -4.86
N GLN A 322 -19.85 -13.58 -5.69
CA GLN A 322 -20.31 -12.88 -6.88
C GLN A 322 -20.96 -11.55 -6.53
N TYR A 323 -21.82 -11.53 -5.52
CA TYR A 323 -22.47 -10.32 -5.03
C TYR A 323 -21.44 -9.27 -4.52
N ILE A 324 -20.48 -9.71 -3.69
CA ILE A 324 -19.41 -8.84 -3.18
C ILE A 324 -18.56 -8.29 -4.33
N PHE A 325 -18.29 -9.12 -5.34
CA PHE A 325 -17.55 -8.67 -6.52
C PHE A 325 -18.33 -7.59 -7.29
N GLU A 326 -19.63 -7.78 -7.50
CA GLU A 326 -20.49 -6.77 -8.17
C GLU A 326 -20.52 -5.44 -7.43
N ILE A 327 -20.68 -5.45 -6.10
CA ILE A 327 -20.67 -4.22 -5.28
C ILE A 327 -19.33 -3.50 -5.42
N ASN A 328 -18.22 -4.23 -5.25
CA ASN A 328 -16.90 -3.65 -5.30
C ASN A 328 -16.54 -3.09 -6.68
N HIS A 329 -17.14 -3.62 -7.75
CA HIS A 329 -17.01 -3.06 -9.09
C HIS A 329 -17.87 -1.82 -9.31
N LYS A 330 -19.09 -1.79 -8.77
CA LYS A 330 -20.01 -0.63 -8.87
C LYS A 330 -19.54 0.55 -8.02
N THR A 331 -18.89 0.31 -6.90
CA THR A 331 -18.36 1.34 -5.99
C THR A 331 -17.02 1.94 -6.39
N LYS A 332 -16.32 1.37 -7.39
CA LYS A 332 -15.19 2.09 -7.99
C LYS A 332 -15.75 3.31 -8.74
N PRO A 333 -15.48 4.56 -8.29
CA PRO A 333 -15.93 5.71 -9.02
C PRO A 333 -15.29 5.64 -10.41
N VAL A 334 -16.10 5.40 -11.43
CA VAL A 334 -15.75 5.79 -12.79
C VAL A 334 -15.52 7.29 -12.68
N LYS A 335 -14.27 7.74 -12.75
CA LYS A 335 -13.95 9.16 -12.91
C LYS A 335 -14.55 9.58 -14.24
N THR A 336 -15.84 9.92 -14.20
CA THR A 336 -16.54 10.53 -15.33
C THR A 336 -15.82 11.82 -15.64
N LYS A 337 -15.17 11.87 -16.80
CA LYS A 337 -14.78 13.11 -17.44
C LYS A 337 -15.99 14.06 -17.36
N LYS A 338 -15.91 15.10 -16.53
CA LYS A 338 -16.70 16.31 -16.81
C LYS A 338 -16.11 16.89 -18.08
N MET A 339 -16.77 16.59 -19.20
CA MET A 339 -16.70 17.44 -20.39
C MET A 339 -17.35 18.76 -20.03
N ALA A 340 -16.60 19.82 -20.03
CA ALA A 340 -17.05 21.19 -20.21
C ALA A 340 -16.07 21.85 -21.17
#